data_405f6de839ba495061c9caa401ea3031
#
_entry.id   405f6de839ba495061c9caa401ea3031
#
_cell.length_a   1.000
_cell.length_b   1.000
_cell.length_c   1.000
_cell.angle_alpha   90.00
_cell.angle_beta   90.00
_cell.angle_gamma   90.00
#
_symmetry.space_group_name_H-M   'P 1'
#
loop_
_entity.id
_entity.type
_entity.pdbx_description
1 polymer ?
#
loop_
_entity_poly.entity_id
_entity_poly.type
_entity_poly.pdbx_seq_one_letter_code
_entity_poly.pdbx_strand_id
1 'polypeptide(L)'
;MPDLAFTDIDGTDHQLSNFADRKAVVFAMTGTGCPLCLKYSPSLVAIERQYRDKNVAFVFINPNESEKIERLQDAVKTHGFQGPYVRDGQKSLSHVLGAETTTEVFVLDRARTLIYRGAVDDQYGFGYALNAPRKSYLTDALDSLLDGRTPEMQATTSPGCELFYGKVSGSDTKVTYHNRVSRIIQANCIDCHRDSGIAPIPLESYEEVKDYAGMIQNVIKRGIMPPWFAAPQPADEDTPSNSLHWSNDRSLSELEKKDLFAWLKAGTPEGDPRDAPLPKSFPDGWLIGKPDAVFEFPEPLPVKATGIMPYKYVTVETHLPEDKWVQAIEIRPGKIDVVHHVIVSVKGDKGRSRGRNDLWAG
;
A
#
# COMPACT_ATOMS: atom_id res chain seq x y z
N MET A 1 -4.95 -22.22 21.01
CA MET A 1 -3.75 -21.36 20.92
C MET A 1 -3.12 -21.17 22.30
N PRO A 2 -1.78 -20.86 22.41
CA PRO A 2 -1.17 -20.52 23.70
C PRO A 2 -1.77 -19.21 24.26
N ASP A 3 -1.46 -18.91 25.54
CA ASP A 3 -1.85 -17.65 26.13
C ASP A 3 -0.91 -16.54 25.65
N LEU A 4 -1.35 -15.81 24.63
CA LEU A 4 -0.55 -14.76 23.97
C LEU A 4 -0.55 -13.49 24.82
N ALA A 5 0.64 -12.95 25.08
CA ALA A 5 0.82 -11.64 25.69
C ALA A 5 1.18 -10.60 24.63
N PHE A 6 0.60 -9.39 24.72
CA PHE A 6 0.88 -8.28 23.83
C PHE A 6 0.58 -6.94 24.52
N THR A 7 1.24 -5.90 24.06
CA THR A 7 1.02 -4.52 24.56
C THR A 7 0.39 -3.70 23.42
N ASP A 8 -0.64 -2.95 23.73
CA ASP A 8 -1.27 -2.04 22.76
C ASP A 8 -0.50 -0.72 22.62
N ILE A 9 -0.91 0.09 21.64
CA ILE A 9 -0.25 1.39 21.35
C ILE A 9 -0.41 2.42 22.46
N ASP A 10 -1.32 2.20 23.41
CA ASP A 10 -1.50 3.07 24.58
C ASP A 10 -0.68 2.59 25.78
N GLY A 11 0.10 1.49 25.61
CA GLY A 11 0.99 0.94 26.62
C GLY A 11 0.29 0.00 27.59
N THR A 12 -0.93 -0.44 27.29
CA THR A 12 -1.65 -1.41 28.13
C THR A 12 -1.23 -2.84 27.77
N ASP A 13 -0.87 -3.62 28.80
CA ASP A 13 -0.53 -5.01 28.63
C ASP A 13 -1.78 -5.90 28.64
N HIS A 14 -1.84 -6.80 27.70
CA HIS A 14 -2.93 -7.75 27.51
C HIS A 14 -2.40 -9.19 27.47
N GLN A 15 -3.24 -10.10 27.85
CA GLN A 15 -3.08 -11.54 27.64
C GLN A 15 -4.36 -12.10 27.03
N LEU A 16 -4.25 -13.13 26.22
CA LEU A 16 -5.42 -13.77 25.60
C LEU A 16 -6.39 -14.30 26.68
N SER A 17 -5.88 -14.67 27.85
CA SER A 17 -6.69 -15.03 29.02
C SER A 17 -7.54 -13.91 29.60
N ASN A 18 -7.20 -12.64 29.32
CA ASN A 18 -8.03 -11.49 29.73
C ASN A 18 -9.38 -11.47 29.00
N PHE A 19 -9.49 -12.20 27.89
CA PHE A 19 -10.72 -12.33 27.11
C PHE A 19 -11.49 -13.64 27.38
N ALA A 20 -11.19 -14.35 28.46
CA ALA A 20 -11.80 -15.66 28.77
C ALA A 20 -13.32 -15.59 29.03
N ASP A 21 -13.85 -14.41 29.36
CA ASP A 21 -15.28 -14.16 29.53
C ASP A 21 -15.98 -13.90 28.15
N ARG A 22 -15.23 -13.70 27.09
CA ARG A 22 -15.75 -13.46 25.75
C ARG A 22 -16.18 -14.72 25.05
N LYS A 23 -17.21 -14.64 24.23
CA LYS A 23 -17.66 -15.78 23.40
C LYS A 23 -16.69 -16.07 22.26
N ALA A 24 -16.07 -15.02 21.74
CA ALA A 24 -15.05 -15.09 20.72
C ALA A 24 -14.06 -13.93 20.84
N VAL A 25 -12.85 -14.12 20.28
CA VAL A 25 -11.85 -13.09 20.09
C VAL A 25 -11.48 -13.07 18.61
N VAL A 26 -11.56 -11.89 17.99
CA VAL A 26 -11.14 -11.66 16.62
C VAL A 26 -9.82 -10.91 16.64
N PHE A 27 -8.77 -11.50 16.06
CA PHE A 27 -7.56 -10.78 15.69
C PHE A 27 -7.70 -10.33 14.25
N ALA A 28 -7.55 -9.04 13.99
CA ALA A 28 -7.66 -8.45 12.66
C ALA A 28 -6.34 -7.79 12.29
N MET A 29 -5.67 -8.32 11.26
CA MET A 29 -4.51 -7.68 10.70
C MET A 29 -4.92 -6.38 10.02
N THR A 30 -4.12 -5.32 10.18
CA THR A 30 -4.40 -3.99 9.62
C THR A 30 -3.10 -3.23 9.38
N GLY A 31 -3.18 -2.03 8.80
CA GLY A 31 -2.03 -1.17 8.55
C GLY A 31 -2.45 0.18 8.01
N THR A 32 -1.68 1.23 8.27
CA THR A 32 -2.01 2.60 7.84
C THR A 32 -1.48 2.92 6.44
N GLY A 33 -0.55 2.13 5.91
CA GLY A 33 0.01 2.28 4.57
C GLY A 33 -0.64 1.39 3.51
N CYS A 34 -1.22 0.26 3.91
CA CYS A 34 -1.82 -0.68 2.95
C CYS A 34 -3.18 -0.18 2.43
N PRO A 35 -3.34 0.04 1.10
CA PRO A 35 -4.60 0.54 0.55
C PRO A 35 -5.81 -0.37 0.82
N LEU A 36 -5.60 -1.69 0.89
CA LEU A 36 -6.67 -2.63 1.20
C LEU A 36 -7.06 -2.57 2.67
N CYS A 37 -6.10 -2.40 3.60
CA CYS A 37 -6.40 -2.16 5.01
C CYS A 37 -7.26 -0.91 5.19
N LEU A 38 -6.89 0.19 4.53
CA LEU A 38 -7.66 1.45 4.59
C LEU A 38 -9.09 1.27 4.07
N LYS A 39 -9.27 0.49 3.00
CA LYS A 39 -10.62 0.17 2.47
C LYS A 39 -11.43 -0.70 3.42
N TYR A 40 -10.79 -1.65 4.13
CA TYR A 40 -11.47 -2.52 5.07
C TYR A 40 -11.71 -1.88 6.45
N SER A 41 -10.98 -0.84 6.84
CA SER A 41 -11.11 -0.20 8.16
C SER A 41 -12.55 0.18 8.52
N PRO A 42 -13.36 0.82 7.65
CA PRO A 42 -14.75 1.13 7.96
C PRO A 42 -15.62 -0.12 8.20
N SER A 43 -15.42 -1.17 7.40
CA SER A 43 -16.15 -2.43 7.54
C SER A 43 -15.77 -3.15 8.84
N LEU A 44 -14.48 -3.20 9.18
CA LEU A 44 -14.00 -3.81 10.44
C LEU A 44 -14.57 -3.10 11.66
N VAL A 45 -14.59 -1.76 11.66
CA VAL A 45 -15.19 -0.97 12.76
C VAL A 45 -16.70 -1.21 12.87
N ALA A 46 -17.39 -1.31 11.74
CA ALA A 46 -18.83 -1.62 11.74
C ALA A 46 -19.10 -3.02 12.31
N ILE A 47 -18.31 -4.02 11.92
CA ILE A 47 -18.40 -5.39 12.41
C ILE A 47 -18.05 -5.42 13.91
N GLU A 48 -16.96 -4.79 14.34
CA GLU A 48 -16.61 -4.68 15.76
C GLU A 48 -17.77 -4.14 16.58
N ARG A 49 -18.40 -3.04 16.15
CA ARG A 49 -19.55 -2.45 16.84
C ARG A 49 -20.74 -3.41 16.89
N GLN A 50 -21.05 -4.09 15.79
CA GLN A 50 -22.17 -5.04 15.70
C GLN A 50 -22.00 -6.25 16.65
N TYR A 51 -20.76 -6.72 16.85
CA TYR A 51 -20.51 -7.94 17.63
C TYR A 51 -20.08 -7.69 19.07
N ARG A 52 -19.76 -6.45 19.43
CA ARG A 52 -19.43 -6.08 20.83
C ARG A 52 -20.55 -6.46 21.79
N ASP A 53 -21.78 -6.10 21.46
CA ASP A 53 -22.96 -6.39 22.31
C ASP A 53 -23.29 -7.89 22.33
N LYS A 54 -22.73 -8.68 21.41
CA LYS A 54 -22.80 -10.13 21.38
C LYS A 54 -21.65 -10.82 22.18
N ASN A 55 -20.87 -10.03 22.92
CA ASN A 55 -19.75 -10.47 23.75
C ASN A 55 -18.56 -11.04 22.92
N VAL A 56 -18.25 -10.41 21.77
CA VAL A 56 -17.08 -10.68 20.96
C VAL A 56 -16.07 -9.55 21.15
N ALA A 57 -14.81 -9.90 21.40
CA ALA A 57 -13.71 -8.95 21.48
C ALA A 57 -12.96 -8.86 20.15
N PHE A 58 -12.42 -7.69 19.85
CA PHE A 58 -11.55 -7.45 18.69
C PHE A 58 -10.19 -6.95 19.17
N VAL A 59 -9.13 -7.41 18.52
CA VAL A 59 -7.76 -6.94 18.66
C VAL A 59 -7.21 -6.64 17.27
N PHE A 60 -6.75 -5.43 17.05
CA PHE A 60 -6.21 -4.99 15.76
C PHE A 60 -4.69 -5.07 15.80
N ILE A 61 -4.07 -5.62 14.76
CA ILE A 61 -2.63 -5.89 14.71
C ILE A 61 -2.02 -5.20 13.49
N ASN A 62 -1.08 -4.30 13.72
CA ASN A 62 -0.26 -3.70 12.69
C ASN A 62 1.14 -4.34 12.71
N PRO A 63 1.54 -5.09 11.67
CA PRO A 63 2.81 -5.81 11.63
C PRO A 63 4.00 -4.96 11.19
N ASN A 64 3.81 -3.65 10.92
CA ASN A 64 4.84 -2.79 10.36
C ASN A 64 5.64 -2.08 11.47
N GLU A 65 6.94 -2.30 11.49
CA GLU A 65 7.85 -1.68 12.45
C GLU A 65 8.11 -0.20 12.14
N SER A 66 8.10 0.17 10.87
CA SER A 66 8.34 1.54 10.40
C SER A 66 7.22 2.53 10.75
N GLU A 67 6.00 2.04 10.99
CA GLU A 67 4.86 2.91 11.29
C GLU A 67 4.96 3.51 12.70
N LYS A 68 4.94 4.84 12.78
CA LYS A 68 5.06 5.58 14.04
C LYS A 68 3.79 5.45 14.87
N ILE A 69 3.94 5.39 16.21
CA ILE A 69 2.82 5.24 17.15
C ILE A 69 1.79 6.35 16.97
N GLU A 70 2.24 7.59 16.78
CA GLU A 70 1.36 8.75 16.59
C GLU A 70 0.45 8.57 15.36
N ARG A 71 0.98 8.01 14.28
CA ARG A 71 0.20 7.70 13.07
C ARG A 71 -0.83 6.60 13.33
N LEU A 72 -0.48 5.60 14.13
CA LEU A 72 -1.39 4.54 14.51
C LEU A 72 -2.52 5.07 15.41
N GLN A 73 -2.20 5.93 16.39
CA GLN A 73 -3.18 6.59 17.24
C GLN A 73 -4.15 7.47 16.44
N ASP A 74 -3.65 8.22 15.47
CA ASP A 74 -4.47 9.01 14.56
C ASP A 74 -5.41 8.12 13.71
N ALA A 75 -4.90 6.99 13.23
CA ALA A 75 -5.71 6.02 12.47
C ALA A 75 -6.81 5.39 13.34
N VAL A 76 -6.48 4.97 14.56
CA VAL A 76 -7.46 4.46 15.54
C VAL A 76 -8.58 5.47 15.79
N LYS A 77 -8.22 6.72 16.04
CA LYS A 77 -9.17 7.82 16.28
C LYS A 77 -10.01 8.11 15.05
N THR A 78 -9.39 8.18 13.88
CA THR A 78 -10.05 8.56 12.61
C THR A 78 -11.05 7.49 12.16
N HIS A 79 -10.68 6.21 12.24
CA HIS A 79 -11.55 5.10 11.85
C HIS A 79 -12.53 4.70 12.96
N GLY A 80 -12.18 4.95 14.23
CA GLY A 80 -13.02 4.67 15.39
C GLY A 80 -12.90 3.23 15.92
N PHE A 81 -11.73 2.59 15.75
CA PHE A 81 -11.43 1.31 16.41
C PHE A 81 -11.54 1.42 17.93
N GLN A 82 -12.12 0.44 18.58
CA GLN A 82 -12.37 0.47 20.03
C GLN A 82 -11.59 -0.63 20.80
N GLY A 83 -11.30 -1.75 20.15
CA GLY A 83 -10.47 -2.81 20.71
C GLY A 83 -9.01 -2.42 20.78
N PRO A 84 -8.18 -3.18 21.56
CA PRO A 84 -6.74 -2.98 21.59
C PRO A 84 -6.14 -2.93 20.19
N TYR A 85 -5.30 -1.92 19.94
CA TYR A 85 -4.55 -1.80 18.70
C TYR A 85 -3.06 -2.03 18.97
N VAL A 86 -2.47 -3.04 18.34
CA VAL A 86 -1.13 -3.53 18.65
C VAL A 86 -0.18 -3.17 17.49
N ARG A 87 0.97 -2.59 17.81
CA ARG A 87 2.10 -2.47 16.90
C ARG A 87 3.00 -3.69 17.04
N ASP A 88 2.84 -4.66 16.14
CA ASP A 88 3.59 -5.93 16.15
C ASP A 88 4.80 -5.88 15.19
N GLY A 89 5.65 -4.86 15.32
CA GLY A 89 6.78 -4.62 14.41
C GLY A 89 7.74 -5.80 14.30
N GLN A 90 7.94 -6.55 15.37
CA GLN A 90 8.73 -7.78 15.39
C GLN A 90 7.97 -8.99 14.83
N LYS A 91 6.71 -8.82 14.46
CA LYS A 91 5.82 -9.86 13.91
C LYS A 91 5.68 -11.10 14.80
N SER A 92 5.84 -10.94 16.12
CA SER A 92 5.77 -12.05 17.08
C SER A 92 4.35 -12.60 17.19
N LEU A 93 3.37 -11.72 17.35
CA LEU A 93 1.96 -12.08 17.42
C LEU A 93 1.46 -12.56 16.05
N SER A 94 1.81 -11.85 14.98
CA SER A 94 1.51 -12.23 13.59
C SER A 94 2.05 -13.62 13.24
N HIS A 95 3.27 -13.94 13.70
CA HIS A 95 3.89 -15.25 13.46
C HIS A 95 3.15 -16.38 14.17
N VAL A 96 2.76 -16.19 15.44
CA VAL A 96 2.01 -17.20 16.19
C VAL A 96 0.63 -17.45 15.60
N LEU A 97 -0.02 -16.40 15.07
CA LEU A 97 -1.28 -16.51 14.34
C LEU A 97 -1.10 -17.19 12.97
N GLY A 98 0.12 -17.21 12.44
CA GLY A 98 0.42 -17.67 11.09
C GLY A 98 -0.12 -16.73 10.03
N ALA A 99 -0.16 -15.42 10.34
CA ALA A 99 -0.69 -14.42 9.41
C ALA A 99 0.15 -14.35 8.14
N GLU A 100 -0.52 -14.28 7.00
CA GLU A 100 0.12 -14.22 5.67
C GLU A 100 0.00 -12.84 5.03
N THR A 101 -1.07 -12.10 5.35
CA THR A 101 -1.33 -10.79 4.75
C THR A 101 -1.85 -9.78 5.78
N THR A 102 -1.74 -8.50 5.43
CA THR A 102 -2.14 -7.37 6.29
C THR A 102 -3.65 -7.16 6.41
N THR A 103 -4.50 -7.94 5.77
CA THR A 103 -5.97 -7.85 5.89
C THR A 103 -6.59 -9.16 6.40
N GLU A 104 -5.77 -10.08 6.86
CA GLU A 104 -6.24 -11.37 7.35
C GLU A 104 -6.89 -11.23 8.73
N VAL A 105 -7.94 -12.00 8.98
CA VAL A 105 -8.61 -12.05 10.27
C VAL A 105 -8.60 -13.48 10.83
N PHE A 106 -8.59 -13.59 12.15
CA PHE A 106 -8.56 -14.86 12.89
C PHE A 106 -9.65 -14.82 13.96
N VAL A 107 -10.51 -15.81 13.97
CA VAL A 107 -11.58 -15.96 14.97
C VAL A 107 -11.24 -17.11 15.91
N LEU A 108 -11.07 -16.81 17.17
CA LEU A 108 -10.90 -17.80 18.23
C LEU A 108 -12.18 -17.94 19.05
N ASP A 109 -12.55 -19.16 19.40
CA ASP A 109 -13.61 -19.44 20.36
C ASP A 109 -13.13 -19.21 21.80
N ARG A 110 -14.05 -19.43 22.78
CA ARG A 110 -13.74 -19.31 24.20
C ARG A 110 -12.67 -20.29 24.68
N ALA A 111 -12.51 -21.43 24.01
CA ALA A 111 -11.48 -22.43 24.31
C ALA A 111 -10.12 -22.10 23.65
N ARG A 112 -10.02 -20.95 22.96
CA ARG A 112 -8.87 -20.49 22.16
C ARG A 112 -8.59 -21.41 20.95
N THR A 113 -9.63 -22.06 20.45
CA THR A 113 -9.56 -22.80 19.18
C THR A 113 -9.74 -21.84 18.02
N LEU A 114 -8.89 -21.97 17.01
CA LEU A 114 -9.04 -21.21 15.76
C LEU A 114 -10.23 -21.78 14.97
N ILE A 115 -11.27 -20.97 14.82
CA ILE A 115 -12.53 -21.35 14.17
C ILE A 115 -12.56 -20.88 12.71
N TYR A 116 -11.97 -19.72 12.44
CA TYR A 116 -11.86 -19.14 11.10
C TYR A 116 -10.57 -18.35 10.95
N ARG A 117 -9.98 -18.42 9.74
CA ARG A 117 -8.93 -17.50 9.30
C ARG A 117 -9.14 -17.11 7.84
N GLY A 118 -8.78 -15.89 7.47
CA GLY A 118 -8.80 -15.45 6.07
C GLY A 118 -9.33 -14.05 5.87
N ALA A 119 -10.03 -13.83 4.76
CA ALA A 119 -10.57 -12.53 4.38
C ALA A 119 -11.74 -12.09 5.27
N VAL A 120 -11.95 -10.79 5.40
CA VAL A 120 -13.16 -10.20 5.99
C VAL A 120 -14.38 -10.57 5.14
N ASP A 121 -14.27 -10.35 3.84
CA ASP A 121 -15.30 -10.60 2.82
C ASP A 121 -14.65 -10.71 1.43
N ASP A 122 -15.45 -10.76 0.34
CA ASP A 122 -15.00 -10.79 -1.04
C ASP A 122 -15.09 -9.42 -1.74
N GLN A 123 -15.24 -8.33 -1.01
CA GLN A 123 -15.48 -7.00 -1.59
C GLN A 123 -14.25 -6.45 -2.30
N TYR A 124 -13.07 -6.63 -1.74
CA TYR A 124 -11.83 -6.05 -2.27
C TYR A 124 -10.79 -7.11 -2.58
N GLY A 125 -10.01 -6.85 -3.63
CA GLY A 125 -8.86 -7.67 -4.00
C GLY A 125 -7.91 -6.93 -4.92
N PHE A 126 -6.81 -7.59 -5.30
CA PHE A 126 -5.88 -7.00 -6.26
C PHE A 126 -6.53 -6.85 -7.63
N GLY A 127 -6.69 -5.59 -8.07
CA GLY A 127 -7.25 -5.26 -9.38
C GLY A 127 -8.78 -5.24 -9.43
N TYR A 128 -9.48 -5.43 -8.31
CA TYR A 128 -10.93 -5.27 -8.27
C TYR A 128 -11.45 -4.70 -6.95
N ALA A 129 -12.60 -4.06 -7.03
CA ALA A 129 -13.43 -3.67 -5.89
C ALA A 129 -14.89 -3.81 -6.29
N LEU A 130 -15.68 -4.51 -5.47
CA LEU A 130 -17.11 -4.63 -5.64
C LEU A 130 -17.82 -3.49 -4.92
N ASN A 131 -19.01 -3.12 -5.36
CA ASN A 131 -19.83 -2.10 -4.67
C ASN A 131 -20.28 -2.56 -3.27
N ALA A 132 -20.47 -3.86 -3.09
CA ALA A 132 -20.77 -4.51 -1.82
C ALA A 132 -20.23 -5.95 -1.85
N PRO A 133 -19.93 -6.56 -0.69
CA PRO A 133 -19.53 -7.95 -0.63
C PRO A 133 -20.69 -8.86 -1.05
N ARG A 134 -20.38 -9.94 -1.76
CA ARG A 134 -21.29 -11.03 -2.06
C ARG A 134 -21.24 -12.14 -1.02
N LYS A 135 -20.10 -12.24 -0.31
CA LYS A 135 -19.83 -13.21 0.76
C LYS A 135 -19.17 -12.49 1.94
N SER A 136 -19.70 -12.68 3.12
CA SER A 136 -19.29 -11.99 4.37
C SER A 136 -18.63 -12.97 5.33
N TYR A 137 -17.46 -13.49 4.94
CA TYR A 137 -16.80 -14.62 5.61
C TYR A 137 -16.63 -14.45 7.13
N LEU A 138 -16.16 -13.26 7.58
CA LEU A 138 -15.97 -13.02 9.01
C LEU A 138 -17.28 -13.05 9.79
N THR A 139 -18.30 -12.38 9.30
CA THR A 139 -19.61 -12.35 10.00
C THR A 139 -20.31 -13.69 9.95
N ASP A 140 -20.23 -14.43 8.83
CA ASP A 140 -20.78 -15.78 8.73
C ASP A 140 -20.12 -16.74 9.72
N ALA A 141 -18.80 -16.62 9.90
CA ALA A 141 -18.06 -17.41 10.89
C ALA A 141 -18.45 -17.05 12.32
N LEU A 142 -18.58 -15.76 12.63
CA LEU A 142 -19.00 -15.28 13.96
C LEU A 142 -20.44 -15.69 14.29
N ASP A 143 -21.37 -15.52 13.37
CA ASP A 143 -22.77 -15.93 13.60
C ASP A 143 -22.89 -17.45 13.77
N SER A 144 -22.18 -18.23 12.96
CA SER A 144 -22.14 -19.70 13.15
C SER A 144 -21.62 -20.08 14.53
N LEU A 145 -20.49 -19.48 14.95
CA LEU A 145 -19.91 -19.75 16.28
C LEU A 145 -20.87 -19.37 17.43
N LEU A 146 -21.49 -18.20 17.33
CA LEU A 146 -22.42 -17.72 18.37
C LEU A 146 -23.68 -18.56 18.46
N ASP A 147 -24.10 -19.21 17.37
CA ASP A 147 -25.20 -20.17 17.30
C ASP A 147 -24.78 -21.60 17.72
N GLY A 148 -23.52 -21.80 18.12
CA GLY A 148 -22.99 -23.12 18.51
C GLY A 148 -22.77 -24.05 17.31
N ARG A 149 -22.64 -23.54 16.12
CA ARG A 149 -22.39 -24.26 14.87
C ARG A 149 -20.95 -24.10 14.39
N THR A 150 -20.43 -25.07 13.69
CA THR A 150 -19.18 -24.92 12.94
C THR A 150 -19.42 -24.08 11.69
N PRO A 151 -18.60 -23.07 11.39
CA PRO A 151 -18.71 -22.33 10.14
C PRO A 151 -18.53 -23.25 8.93
N GLU A 152 -19.32 -23.03 7.88
CA GLU A 152 -19.19 -23.76 6.61
C GLU A 152 -17.81 -23.50 5.98
N MET A 153 -17.35 -22.27 6.05
CA MET A 153 -16.02 -21.85 5.58
C MET A 153 -15.12 -21.53 6.78
N GLN A 154 -14.09 -22.34 6.99
CA GLN A 154 -13.14 -22.16 8.11
C GLN A 154 -11.86 -21.45 7.71
N ALA A 155 -11.55 -21.41 6.41
CA ALA A 155 -10.39 -20.71 5.88
C ALA A 155 -10.63 -20.16 4.48
N THR A 156 -10.11 -18.97 4.22
CA THR A 156 -10.07 -18.36 2.89
C THR A 156 -8.72 -17.70 2.67
N THR A 157 -8.37 -17.40 1.42
CA THR A 157 -7.26 -16.50 1.13
C THR A 157 -7.68 -15.06 1.39
N SER A 158 -6.80 -14.27 2.00
CA SER A 158 -7.03 -12.84 2.24
C SER A 158 -6.21 -12.00 1.26
N PRO A 159 -6.81 -10.98 0.63
CA PRO A 159 -6.05 -10.00 -0.14
C PRO A 159 -5.29 -9.08 0.83
N GLY A 160 -4.14 -8.55 0.45
CA GLY A 160 -3.39 -7.65 1.32
C GLY A 160 -1.92 -7.63 0.99
N CYS A 161 -1.16 -6.83 1.72
CA CYS A 161 0.29 -6.86 1.61
C CYS A 161 0.81 -8.14 2.27
N GLU A 162 1.58 -8.94 1.54
CA GLU A 162 2.17 -10.17 2.07
C GLU A 162 3.16 -9.85 3.19
N LEU A 163 3.05 -10.57 4.29
CA LEU A 163 3.97 -10.46 5.41
C LEU A 163 5.27 -11.23 5.12
N PHE A 164 6.37 -10.62 5.47
CA PHE A 164 7.68 -11.23 5.34
C PHE A 164 8.26 -11.53 6.73
N TYR A 165 8.51 -12.80 7.00
CA TYR A 165 9.01 -13.26 8.31
C TYR A 165 10.52 -13.49 8.34
N GLY A 166 11.25 -13.17 7.27
CA GLY A 166 12.69 -13.31 7.19
C GLY A 166 13.18 -14.70 7.62
N LYS A 167 13.39 -15.63 6.71
CA LYS A 167 14.18 -16.82 7.06
C LYS A 167 15.62 -16.39 7.09
N VAL A 168 16.22 -16.33 8.27
CA VAL A 168 17.68 -16.30 8.43
C VAL A 168 18.21 -17.67 7.98
N SER A 169 18.23 -17.87 6.67
CA SER A 169 19.09 -18.89 6.09
C SER A 169 20.48 -18.29 6.08
N GLY A 170 21.45 -18.96 6.65
CA GLY A 170 22.88 -18.60 6.49
C GLY A 170 23.27 -18.63 5.01
N SER A 171 22.76 -17.70 4.22
CA SER A 171 23.14 -17.54 2.83
C SER A 171 24.33 -16.56 2.81
N ASP A 172 25.40 -17.01 2.22
CA ASP A 172 26.63 -16.26 1.92
C ASP A 172 26.37 -15.11 0.92
N THR A 173 25.24 -14.40 1.06
CA THR A 173 24.98 -13.29 0.16
C THR A 173 25.81 -12.08 0.57
N LYS A 174 26.52 -11.51 -0.41
CA LYS A 174 27.19 -10.23 -0.27
C LYS A 174 26.24 -9.03 -0.45
N VAL A 175 24.96 -9.29 -0.78
CA VAL A 175 23.97 -8.26 -1.03
C VAL A 175 23.31 -7.89 0.29
N THR A 176 23.44 -6.63 0.67
CA THR A 176 22.75 -6.04 1.83
C THR A 176 21.91 -4.84 1.40
N TYR A 177 21.06 -4.32 2.30
CA TYR A 177 20.30 -3.12 2.00
C TYR A 177 21.24 -1.94 1.66
N HIS A 178 22.18 -1.64 2.54
CA HIS A 178 23.04 -0.46 2.37
C HIS A 178 23.99 -0.56 1.19
N ASN A 179 24.55 -1.73 0.89
CA ASN A 179 25.53 -1.81 -0.20
C ASN A 179 24.90 -1.94 -1.59
N ARG A 180 23.63 -2.40 -1.68
CA ARG A 180 23.05 -2.66 -3.01
C ARG A 180 21.57 -2.30 -3.12
N VAL A 181 20.71 -2.79 -2.21
CA VAL A 181 19.25 -2.67 -2.36
C VAL A 181 18.80 -1.22 -2.30
N SER A 182 19.35 -0.41 -1.41
CA SER A 182 19.04 1.02 -1.31
C SER A 182 19.27 1.78 -2.63
N ARG A 183 20.31 1.40 -3.40
CA ARG A 183 20.57 2.00 -4.72
C ARG A 183 19.49 1.64 -5.74
N ILE A 184 19.06 0.38 -5.72
CA ILE A 184 17.98 -0.09 -6.61
C ILE A 184 16.66 0.65 -6.28
N ILE A 185 16.35 0.75 -5.00
CA ILE A 185 15.15 1.45 -4.51
C ILE A 185 15.20 2.94 -4.89
N GLN A 186 16.32 3.61 -4.68
CA GLN A 186 16.48 5.03 -5.02
C GLN A 186 16.39 5.29 -6.52
N ALA A 187 16.87 4.36 -7.35
CA ALA A 187 16.85 4.52 -8.81
C ALA A 187 15.45 4.28 -9.39
N ASN A 188 14.71 3.29 -8.87
CA ASN A 188 13.54 2.76 -9.56
C ASN A 188 12.21 2.95 -8.79
N CYS A 189 12.23 3.22 -7.49
CA CYS A 189 11.04 3.17 -6.65
C CYS A 189 10.71 4.51 -5.96
N ILE A 190 11.73 5.20 -5.40
CA ILE A 190 11.53 6.30 -4.46
C ILE A 190 10.89 7.55 -5.08
N ASP A 191 10.95 7.72 -6.39
CA ASP A 191 10.28 8.85 -7.07
C ASP A 191 8.77 8.86 -6.80
N CYS A 192 8.18 7.67 -6.66
CA CYS A 192 6.77 7.51 -6.32
C CYS A 192 6.58 7.11 -4.85
N HIS A 193 7.45 6.23 -4.32
CA HIS A 193 7.37 5.66 -2.98
C HIS A 193 8.17 6.47 -1.95
N ARG A 194 7.73 7.66 -1.65
CA ARG A 194 8.31 8.57 -0.63
C ARG A 194 7.22 9.30 0.13
N ASP A 195 7.59 9.95 1.21
CA ASP A 195 6.66 10.84 1.90
C ASP A 195 6.17 11.93 0.93
N SER A 196 4.87 12.19 0.96
CA SER A 196 4.19 13.08 0.00
C SER A 196 4.33 12.69 -1.48
N GLY A 197 4.75 11.44 -1.77
CA GLY A 197 4.77 10.87 -3.10
C GLY A 197 3.39 10.37 -3.56
N ILE A 198 3.31 9.90 -4.82
CA ILE A 198 2.05 9.39 -5.39
C ILE A 198 1.72 7.97 -4.91
N ALA A 199 2.73 7.19 -4.52
CA ALA A 199 2.53 5.81 -4.06
C ALA A 199 2.05 5.77 -2.60
N PRO A 200 1.21 4.78 -2.24
CA PRO A 200 0.58 4.74 -0.91
C PRO A 200 1.53 4.42 0.25
N ILE A 201 2.69 3.81 -0.05
CA ILE A 201 3.68 3.40 0.95
C ILE A 201 5.03 4.07 0.67
N PRO A 202 5.71 4.63 1.68
CA PRO A 202 7.09 5.09 1.53
C PRO A 202 8.07 3.91 1.51
N LEU A 203 9.20 4.07 0.83
CA LEU A 203 10.32 3.12 0.77
C LEU A 203 11.65 3.87 0.92
N GLU A 204 11.72 4.83 1.85
CA GLU A 204 12.86 5.73 2.03
C GLU A 204 13.88 5.20 3.02
N SER A 205 13.46 4.29 3.92
CA SER A 205 14.31 3.68 4.96
C SER A 205 14.43 2.17 4.80
N TYR A 206 15.41 1.60 5.51
CA TYR A 206 15.57 0.14 5.59
C TYR A 206 14.33 -0.54 6.18
N GLU A 207 13.81 0.03 7.28
CA GLU A 207 12.67 -0.51 7.99
C GLU A 207 11.42 -0.55 7.09
N GLU A 208 11.16 0.51 6.34
CA GLU A 208 10.04 0.56 5.40
C GLU A 208 10.17 -0.51 4.30
N VAL A 209 11.34 -0.61 3.68
CA VAL A 209 11.57 -1.62 2.62
C VAL A 209 11.48 -3.03 3.18
N LYS A 210 11.96 -3.27 4.41
CA LYS A 210 11.87 -4.55 5.11
C LYS A 210 10.41 -4.92 5.44
N ASP A 211 9.62 -3.96 5.91
CA ASP A 211 8.22 -4.19 6.26
C ASP A 211 7.39 -4.63 5.06
N TYR A 212 7.70 -4.08 3.89
CA TYR A 212 7.00 -4.42 2.64
C TYR A 212 7.75 -5.44 1.76
N ALA A 213 8.77 -6.13 2.32
CA ALA A 213 9.62 -7.07 1.57
C ALA A 213 8.83 -8.18 0.85
N GLY A 214 7.82 -8.75 1.50
CA GLY A 214 6.93 -9.76 0.91
C GLY A 214 6.14 -9.21 -0.27
N MET A 215 5.54 -8.04 -0.11
CA MET A 215 4.82 -7.36 -1.19
C MET A 215 5.75 -6.98 -2.34
N ILE A 216 6.92 -6.42 -2.05
CA ILE A 216 7.94 -6.08 -3.07
C ILE A 216 8.30 -7.33 -3.88
N GLN A 217 8.52 -8.46 -3.22
CA GLN A 217 8.79 -9.72 -3.91
C GLN A 217 7.67 -10.13 -4.86
N ASN A 218 6.45 -10.05 -4.39
CA ASN A 218 5.26 -10.45 -5.16
C ASN A 218 5.07 -9.56 -6.39
N VAL A 219 5.05 -8.24 -6.20
CA VAL A 219 4.77 -7.30 -7.31
C VAL A 219 5.88 -7.28 -8.37
N ILE A 220 7.14 -7.50 -7.98
CA ILE A 220 8.25 -7.63 -8.93
C ILE A 220 8.13 -8.94 -9.72
N LYS A 221 7.86 -10.07 -9.06
CA LYS A 221 7.65 -11.37 -9.73
C LYS A 221 6.50 -11.31 -10.74
N ARG A 222 5.45 -10.56 -10.44
CA ARG A 222 4.29 -10.40 -11.31
C ARG A 222 4.47 -9.32 -12.38
N GLY A 223 5.57 -8.58 -12.38
CA GLY A 223 5.81 -7.48 -13.31
C GLY A 223 4.86 -6.28 -13.13
N ILE A 224 4.31 -6.10 -11.92
CA ILE A 224 3.40 -4.98 -11.61
C ILE A 224 4.22 -3.74 -11.23
N MET A 225 5.36 -3.93 -10.56
CA MET A 225 6.25 -2.85 -10.13
C MET A 225 7.69 -3.12 -10.57
N PRO A 226 8.43 -2.06 -10.97
CA PRO A 226 7.92 -0.71 -11.28
C PRO A 226 6.86 -0.73 -12.40
N PRO A 227 5.89 0.22 -12.40
CA PRO A 227 4.80 0.22 -13.38
C PRO A 227 5.29 0.70 -14.75
N TRP A 228 5.88 -0.21 -15.50
CA TRP A 228 6.40 0.03 -16.84
C TRP A 228 5.73 -0.92 -17.83
N PHE A 229 4.84 -0.38 -18.66
CA PHE A 229 4.02 -1.17 -19.59
C PHE A 229 4.35 -0.90 -21.06
N ALA A 230 5.38 -0.09 -21.33
CA ALA A 230 5.82 0.13 -22.71
C ALA A 230 6.49 -1.16 -23.23
N ALA A 231 6.08 -1.60 -24.42
CA ALA A 231 6.72 -2.72 -25.07
C ALA A 231 8.21 -2.41 -25.36
N PRO A 232 9.10 -3.39 -25.23
CA PRO A 232 10.47 -3.24 -25.72
C PRO A 232 10.43 -2.81 -27.20
N GLN A 233 11.25 -1.85 -27.58
CA GLN A 233 11.37 -1.52 -28.98
C GLN A 233 12.07 -2.66 -29.71
N PRO A 234 11.53 -3.14 -30.85
CA PRO A 234 12.22 -4.16 -31.63
C PRO A 234 13.55 -3.61 -32.12
N ALA A 235 14.61 -4.39 -31.97
CA ALA A 235 15.88 -4.09 -32.60
C ALA A 235 15.70 -4.20 -34.11
N ASP A 236 15.92 -3.12 -34.83
CA ASP A 236 16.06 -3.15 -36.28
C ASP A 236 17.55 -3.18 -36.65
N GLU A 237 17.87 -3.57 -37.89
CA GLU A 237 19.26 -3.77 -38.34
C GLU A 237 20.09 -2.47 -38.29
N ASP A 238 19.43 -1.29 -38.30
CA ASP A 238 20.08 0.02 -38.36
C ASP A 238 20.17 0.70 -36.98
N THR A 239 19.54 0.17 -35.95
CA THR A 239 19.49 0.80 -34.63
C THR A 239 20.39 0.08 -33.62
N PRO A 240 21.44 0.73 -33.07
CA PRO A 240 22.29 0.11 -32.05
C PRO A 240 21.46 -0.39 -30.88
N SER A 241 21.73 -1.61 -30.41
CA SER A 241 20.96 -2.28 -29.35
C SER A 241 20.86 -1.49 -28.03
N ASN A 242 21.77 -0.54 -27.81
CA ASN A 242 21.76 0.35 -26.64
C ASN A 242 20.94 1.63 -26.80
N SER A 243 20.37 1.90 -27.99
CA SER A 243 19.51 3.05 -28.26
C SER A 243 18.01 2.71 -28.15
N LEU A 244 17.68 1.46 -27.82
CA LEU A 244 16.30 0.95 -27.78
C LEU A 244 15.61 1.13 -26.41
N HIS A 245 16.19 1.94 -25.52
CA HIS A 245 15.61 2.20 -24.23
C HIS A 245 14.78 3.48 -24.25
N TRP A 246 13.61 3.42 -23.64
CA TRP A 246 12.85 4.62 -23.35
C TRP A 246 13.62 5.49 -22.36
N SER A 247 13.67 6.80 -22.59
CA SER A 247 14.49 7.73 -21.78
C SER A 247 14.12 7.74 -20.29
N ASN A 248 12.92 7.30 -19.96
CA ASN A 248 12.38 7.24 -18.60
C ASN A 248 12.03 5.81 -18.16
N ASP A 249 12.64 4.80 -18.76
CA ASP A 249 12.45 3.40 -18.39
C ASP A 249 12.85 3.16 -16.94
N ARG A 250 11.91 2.69 -16.13
CA ARG A 250 12.07 2.36 -14.71
C ARG A 250 12.03 0.87 -14.45
N SER A 251 11.99 0.06 -15.50
CA SER A 251 12.00 -1.39 -15.36
C SER A 251 13.31 -1.84 -14.69
N LEU A 252 13.20 -2.88 -13.85
CA LEU A 252 14.35 -3.48 -13.22
C LEU A 252 15.10 -4.36 -14.22
N SER A 253 16.41 -4.21 -14.30
CA SER A 253 17.27 -5.15 -14.98
C SER A 253 17.24 -6.53 -14.32
N GLU A 254 17.60 -7.58 -15.05
CA GLU A 254 17.67 -8.94 -14.51
C GLU A 254 18.68 -9.06 -13.35
N LEU A 255 19.75 -8.25 -13.38
CA LEU A 255 20.72 -8.19 -12.29
C LEU A 255 20.10 -7.58 -11.03
N GLU A 256 19.36 -6.48 -11.16
CA GLU A 256 18.68 -5.85 -10.02
C GLU A 256 17.61 -6.75 -9.41
N LYS A 257 16.82 -7.43 -10.24
CA LYS A 257 15.86 -8.45 -9.78
C LYS A 257 16.58 -9.58 -9.02
N LYS A 258 17.68 -10.08 -9.58
CA LYS A 258 18.51 -11.13 -8.93
C LYS A 258 19.04 -10.67 -7.58
N ASP A 259 19.56 -9.45 -7.49
CA ASP A 259 20.11 -8.89 -6.25
C ASP A 259 19.00 -8.71 -5.20
N LEU A 260 17.85 -8.15 -5.58
CA LEU A 260 16.68 -8.02 -4.69
C LEU A 260 16.21 -9.38 -4.17
N PHE A 261 16.05 -10.38 -5.04
CA PHE A 261 15.62 -11.71 -4.62
C PHE A 261 16.67 -12.43 -3.76
N ALA A 262 17.97 -12.21 -4.01
CA ALA A 262 19.02 -12.74 -3.15
C ALA A 262 18.97 -12.12 -1.75
N TRP A 263 18.76 -10.81 -1.65
CA TRP A 263 18.58 -10.09 -0.40
C TRP A 263 17.36 -10.58 0.39
N LEU A 264 16.22 -10.73 -0.29
CA LEU A 264 14.98 -11.26 0.30
C LEU A 264 15.17 -12.68 0.83
N LYS A 265 15.80 -13.56 0.02
CA LYS A 265 16.10 -14.95 0.42
C LYS A 265 17.03 -15.03 1.63
N ALA A 266 17.93 -14.06 1.77
CA ALA A 266 18.89 -13.98 2.88
C ALA A 266 18.28 -13.45 4.18
N GLY A 267 16.99 -13.10 4.20
CA GLY A 267 16.32 -12.54 5.39
C GLY A 267 16.53 -11.05 5.55
N THR A 268 16.68 -10.34 4.44
CA THR A 268 16.76 -8.87 4.38
C THR A 268 17.91 -8.26 5.21
N PRO A 269 19.18 -8.70 5.06
CA PRO A 269 20.28 -8.14 5.86
C PRO A 269 20.46 -6.64 5.61
N GLU A 270 20.58 -5.86 6.68
CA GLU A 270 20.75 -4.41 6.62
C GLU A 270 22.10 -4.00 6.03
N GLY A 271 23.17 -4.62 6.53
CA GLY A 271 24.54 -4.30 6.14
C GLY A 271 25.15 -3.15 6.93
N ASP A 272 26.29 -2.66 6.48
CA ASP A 272 27.00 -1.54 7.12
C ASP A 272 26.41 -0.21 6.62
N PRO A 273 25.92 0.68 7.48
CA PRO A 273 25.43 1.99 7.09
C PRO A 273 26.43 2.85 6.31
N ARG A 274 27.73 2.60 6.45
CA ARG A 274 28.78 3.30 5.69
C ARG A 274 28.76 2.98 4.19
N ASP A 275 28.14 1.89 3.81
CA ASP A 275 27.97 1.48 2.41
C ASP A 275 26.75 2.15 1.76
N ALA A 276 25.90 2.82 2.54
CA ALA A 276 24.69 3.44 2.05
C ALA A 276 24.98 4.56 1.04
N PRO A 277 24.20 4.70 -0.04
CA PRO A 277 24.26 5.88 -0.88
C PRO A 277 23.74 7.08 -0.11
N LEU A 278 24.12 8.28 -0.54
CA LEU A 278 23.47 9.49 -0.05
C LEU A 278 21.96 9.43 -0.38
N PRO A 279 21.11 9.87 0.56
CA PRO A 279 19.68 9.93 0.30
C PRO A 279 19.38 10.79 -0.94
N LYS A 280 18.46 10.34 -1.76
CA LYS A 280 17.97 11.14 -2.89
C LYS A 280 17.18 12.32 -2.33
N SER A 281 17.56 13.53 -2.74
CA SER A 281 16.83 14.75 -2.37
C SER A 281 15.82 15.11 -3.46
N PHE A 282 14.68 15.63 -3.02
CA PHE A 282 13.65 16.16 -3.91
C PHE A 282 13.51 17.66 -3.66
N PRO A 283 13.31 18.46 -4.71
CA PRO A 283 13.14 19.89 -4.52
C PRO A 283 11.86 20.20 -3.75
N ASP A 284 11.94 21.13 -2.82
CA ASP A 284 10.77 21.75 -2.23
C ASP A 284 10.07 22.60 -3.31
N GLY A 285 8.80 22.37 -3.53
CA GLY A 285 8.07 23.13 -4.55
C GLY A 285 7.98 22.39 -5.87
N TRP A 286 8.01 23.15 -6.98
CA TRP A 286 7.83 22.61 -8.33
C TRP A 286 9.05 21.79 -8.78
N LEU A 287 8.82 20.60 -9.32
CA LEU A 287 9.89 19.73 -9.86
C LEU A 287 10.54 20.33 -11.11
N ILE A 288 9.78 21.09 -11.89
CA ILE A 288 10.28 21.83 -13.07
C ILE A 288 11.06 23.09 -12.71
N GLY A 289 11.25 23.38 -11.41
CA GLY A 289 11.80 24.64 -10.94
C GLY A 289 10.73 25.73 -10.78
N LYS A 290 11.13 26.99 -10.62
CA LYS A 290 10.17 28.08 -10.51
C LYS A 290 9.40 28.25 -11.83
N PRO A 291 8.07 28.07 -11.86
CA PRO A 291 7.30 28.21 -13.09
C PRO A 291 7.21 29.68 -13.53
N ASP A 292 7.18 29.91 -14.83
CA ASP A 292 6.94 31.24 -15.40
C ASP A 292 5.47 31.65 -15.30
N ALA A 293 4.56 30.68 -15.29
CA ALA A 293 3.13 30.89 -15.10
C ALA A 293 2.50 29.72 -14.33
N VAL A 294 1.53 30.04 -13.49
CA VAL A 294 0.71 29.08 -12.74
C VAL A 294 -0.75 29.34 -13.09
N PHE A 295 -1.46 28.29 -13.46
CA PHE A 295 -2.89 28.36 -13.80
C PHE A 295 -3.64 27.48 -12.82
N GLU A 296 -4.63 28.02 -12.15
CA GLU A 296 -5.42 27.32 -11.17
C GLU A 296 -6.85 27.05 -11.69
N PHE A 297 -7.46 25.97 -11.23
CA PHE A 297 -8.88 25.75 -11.48
C PHE A 297 -9.69 26.82 -10.76
N PRO A 298 -10.70 27.39 -11.42
CA PRO A 298 -11.52 28.46 -10.83
C PRO A 298 -12.28 28.00 -9.58
N GLU A 299 -12.62 26.71 -9.51
CA GLU A 299 -13.35 26.11 -8.41
C GLU A 299 -12.83 24.68 -8.09
N PRO A 300 -12.87 24.24 -6.83
CA PRO A 300 -12.60 22.86 -6.48
C PRO A 300 -13.58 21.89 -7.17
N LEU A 301 -13.07 20.77 -7.69
CA LEU A 301 -13.89 19.73 -8.29
C LEU A 301 -14.38 18.77 -7.19
N PRO A 302 -15.69 18.62 -6.98
CA PRO A 302 -16.21 17.66 -6.02
C PRO A 302 -15.98 16.23 -6.49
N VAL A 303 -15.44 15.39 -5.62
CA VAL A 303 -15.21 13.96 -5.85
C VAL A 303 -16.20 13.14 -5.04
N LYS A 304 -16.88 12.19 -5.68
CA LYS A 304 -17.80 11.28 -5.00
C LYS A 304 -17.03 10.29 -4.14
N ALA A 305 -17.52 10.01 -2.95
CA ALA A 305 -16.95 9.00 -2.07
C ALA A 305 -17.11 7.57 -2.59
N THR A 306 -18.09 7.31 -3.44
CA THR A 306 -18.42 5.99 -3.99
C THR A 306 -18.87 6.07 -5.44
N GLY A 307 -18.74 4.95 -6.16
CA GLY A 307 -19.17 4.83 -7.56
C GLY A 307 -18.13 5.34 -8.55
N ILE A 308 -18.56 5.52 -9.80
CA ILE A 308 -17.69 5.93 -10.90
C ILE A 308 -17.76 7.45 -11.06
N MET A 309 -16.60 8.09 -11.18
CA MET A 309 -16.47 9.49 -11.58
C MET A 309 -16.25 9.56 -13.10
N PRO A 310 -17.14 10.23 -13.85
CA PRO A 310 -16.86 10.50 -15.25
C PRO A 310 -15.75 11.53 -15.40
N TYR A 311 -15.09 11.54 -16.56
CA TYR A 311 -14.13 12.58 -16.90
C TYR A 311 -14.72 13.97 -16.70
N LYS A 312 -13.94 14.86 -16.09
CA LYS A 312 -14.27 16.28 -15.93
C LYS A 312 -13.38 17.11 -16.86
N TYR A 313 -14.00 17.93 -17.65
CA TYR A 313 -13.31 18.84 -18.56
C TYR A 313 -13.35 20.24 -17.97
N VAL A 314 -12.19 20.82 -17.74
CA VAL A 314 -12.05 22.18 -17.22
C VAL A 314 -11.24 22.99 -18.22
N THR A 315 -11.75 24.14 -18.62
CA THR A 315 -11.01 25.10 -19.45
C THR A 315 -10.49 26.19 -18.55
N VAL A 316 -9.19 26.42 -18.59
CA VAL A 316 -8.53 27.50 -17.85
C VAL A 316 -7.96 28.47 -18.86
N GLU A 317 -8.35 29.74 -18.76
CA GLU A 317 -7.84 30.79 -19.62
C GLU A 317 -6.41 31.14 -19.22
N THR A 318 -5.51 31.16 -20.19
CA THR A 318 -4.09 31.43 -19.93
C THR A 318 -3.74 32.89 -19.89
N HIS A 319 -4.52 33.75 -20.56
CA HIS A 319 -4.30 35.20 -20.66
C HIS A 319 -2.87 35.59 -21.04
N LEU A 320 -2.20 34.71 -21.84
CA LEU A 320 -0.86 35.00 -22.31
C LEU A 320 -0.93 36.12 -23.35
N PRO A 321 -0.11 37.18 -23.25
CA PRO A 321 -0.18 38.34 -24.13
C PRO A 321 0.34 38.04 -25.54
N GLU A 322 1.06 36.94 -25.72
CA GLU A 322 1.66 36.53 -27.00
C GLU A 322 1.85 35.01 -27.02
N ASP A 323 2.09 34.43 -28.17
CA ASP A 323 2.41 33.04 -28.35
C ASP A 323 3.70 32.68 -27.58
N LYS A 324 3.68 31.57 -26.81
CA LYS A 324 4.82 31.11 -26.02
C LYS A 324 5.14 29.65 -26.34
N TRP A 325 6.41 29.36 -26.40
CA TRP A 325 6.88 27.98 -26.39
C TRP A 325 6.84 27.44 -24.97
N VAL A 326 6.26 26.24 -24.80
CA VAL A 326 6.21 25.55 -23.50
C VAL A 326 7.35 24.54 -23.46
N GLN A 327 8.24 24.70 -22.49
CA GLN A 327 9.37 23.80 -22.27
C GLN A 327 9.00 22.65 -21.30
N ALA A 328 8.22 22.96 -20.28
CA ALA A 328 7.81 21.99 -19.26
C ALA A 328 6.43 22.34 -18.70
N ILE A 329 5.70 21.32 -18.29
CA ILE A 329 4.42 21.43 -17.57
C ILE A 329 4.49 20.54 -16.36
N GLU A 330 4.04 21.03 -15.21
CA GLU A 330 3.81 20.24 -14.02
C GLU A 330 2.40 20.47 -13.50
N ILE A 331 1.71 19.40 -13.12
CA ILE A 331 0.36 19.46 -12.59
C ILE A 331 0.40 19.04 -11.13
N ARG A 332 -0.21 19.85 -10.27
CA ARG A 332 -0.30 19.59 -8.85
C ARG A 332 -1.75 19.51 -8.41
N PRO A 333 -2.28 18.30 -8.20
CA PRO A 333 -3.60 18.13 -7.62
C PRO A 333 -3.62 18.61 -6.16
N GLY A 334 -4.67 19.31 -5.75
CA GLY A 334 -4.86 19.69 -4.35
C GLY A 334 -5.06 18.48 -3.41
N LYS A 335 -5.54 17.35 -3.97
CA LYS A 335 -5.67 16.05 -3.31
C LYS A 335 -5.22 14.95 -4.26
N ILE A 336 -3.96 14.55 -4.13
CA ILE A 336 -3.34 13.55 -4.99
C ILE A 336 -4.01 12.17 -4.89
N ASP A 337 -4.53 11.83 -3.71
CA ASP A 337 -5.12 10.52 -3.39
C ASP A 337 -6.37 10.19 -4.23
N VAL A 338 -6.99 11.20 -4.83
CA VAL A 338 -8.24 11.06 -5.60
C VAL A 338 -8.08 11.39 -7.08
N VAL A 339 -6.86 11.68 -7.54
CA VAL A 339 -6.58 11.97 -8.95
C VAL A 339 -5.80 10.83 -9.57
N HIS A 340 -6.45 10.11 -10.50
CA HIS A 340 -5.82 8.99 -11.20
C HIS A 340 -4.90 9.47 -12.33
N HIS A 341 -5.37 10.40 -13.16
CA HIS A 341 -4.57 11.02 -14.22
C HIS A 341 -5.18 12.35 -14.66
N VAL A 342 -4.37 13.18 -15.30
CA VAL A 342 -4.79 14.44 -15.91
C VAL A 342 -4.26 14.48 -17.34
N ILE A 343 -5.13 14.85 -18.27
CA ILE A 343 -4.77 15.07 -19.68
C ILE A 343 -4.87 16.57 -19.96
N VAL A 344 -3.80 17.14 -20.47
CA VAL A 344 -3.76 18.56 -20.81
C VAL A 344 -3.72 18.70 -22.32
N SER A 345 -4.62 19.53 -22.85
CA SER A 345 -4.66 19.89 -24.26
C SER A 345 -4.77 21.39 -24.43
N VAL A 346 -4.21 21.91 -25.49
CA VAL A 346 -4.33 23.34 -25.85
C VAL A 346 -5.53 23.55 -26.77
N LYS A 347 -6.40 24.48 -26.39
CA LYS A 347 -7.55 24.90 -27.18
C LYS A 347 -7.23 26.26 -27.79
N GLY A 348 -7.17 26.34 -29.12
CA GLY A 348 -6.94 27.61 -29.83
C GLY A 348 -8.20 28.49 -29.91
N ASP A 349 -8.04 29.78 -30.15
CA ASP A 349 -9.07 30.84 -30.19
C ASP A 349 -10.28 30.57 -31.11
N LYS A 350 -10.16 29.69 -32.08
CA LYS A 350 -11.23 29.41 -33.06
C LYS A 350 -12.04 28.17 -32.76
N GLY A 351 -11.96 27.60 -31.54
CA GLY A 351 -12.74 26.45 -31.13
C GLY A 351 -12.48 25.17 -31.95
N ARG A 352 -11.58 25.20 -32.92
CA ARG A 352 -11.13 24.01 -33.64
C ARG A 352 -9.85 23.51 -32.99
N SER A 353 -9.99 22.40 -32.32
CA SER A 353 -8.85 21.52 -32.01
C SER A 353 -8.16 21.20 -33.34
N ARG A 354 -7.07 21.91 -33.67
CA ARG A 354 -6.16 21.45 -34.72
C ARG A 354 -5.38 20.28 -34.17
N GLY A 355 -5.87 19.08 -34.47
CA GLY A 355 -5.24 17.84 -34.05
C GLY A 355 -5.19 17.70 -32.51
N ARG A 356 -5.40 16.53 -32.01
CA ARG A 356 -5.13 16.19 -30.60
C ARG A 356 -3.64 16.43 -30.30
N ASN A 357 -3.30 17.66 -29.95
CA ASN A 357 -2.00 17.97 -29.36
C ASN A 357 -2.20 17.82 -27.82
N ASP A 358 -2.37 16.57 -27.37
CA ASP A 358 -2.28 16.27 -25.95
C ASP A 358 -0.82 16.55 -25.56
N LEU A 359 -0.62 17.58 -24.75
CA LEU A 359 0.71 18.00 -24.34
C LEU A 359 1.29 17.04 -23.29
N TRP A 360 0.43 16.37 -22.56
CA TRP A 360 0.82 15.44 -21.51
C TRP A 360 -0.39 14.60 -21.06
N ALA A 361 -0.15 13.29 -20.85
CA ALA A 361 -1.06 12.36 -20.19
C ALA A 361 -0.25 11.57 -19.16
N GLY A 362 -0.63 11.67 -17.89
CA GLY A 362 0.04 11.01 -16.77
C GLY A 362 -0.95 10.41 -15.78
#